data_77cba295faa81f1f56457d66fb7e5321
#
_entry.id   77cba295faa81f1f56457d66fb7e5321
#
_cell.length_a   1.000
_cell.length_b   1.000
_cell.length_c   1.000
_cell.angle_alpha   90.00
_cell.angle_beta   90.00
_cell.angle_gamma   90.00
#
_symmetry.space_group_name_H-M   'P 1'
#
loop_
_entity.id
_entity.type
_entity.pdbx_description
1 polymer ?
#
loop_
_entity_poly.entity_id
_entity_poly.type
_entity_poly.pdbx_seq_one_letter_code
_entity_poly.pdbx_strand_id
1 'polypeptide(L)'
;MTCMKQIKKIPLASTLFFLLLFFVPMAHAQMSGKCAEVVKNMKVPVDRAMSVHKVMQHTLNSDQLIDRYNRHVNILVGNLDREASRMQRLLAVAKQRGCDKLVQMMRDHIVNTKNIYNEMMASILLPAPKEPLAKQNKKLKSELEFLMKIH
;
A
#
# COMPACT_ATOMS: atom_id res chain seq x y z
N MET A 1 5.07 -12.58 -75.32
CA MET A 1 5.66 -13.09 -74.02
C MET A 1 5.06 -12.30 -72.91
N THR A 2 4.04 -12.86 -72.22
CA THR A 2 3.21 -12.16 -71.21
C THR A 2 3.56 -12.72 -69.82
N CYS A 3 4.18 -11.90 -68.99
CA CYS A 3 4.59 -12.30 -67.65
C CYS A 3 3.44 -12.00 -66.65
N MET A 4 2.70 -13.04 -66.30
CA MET A 4 1.65 -12.94 -65.28
C MET A 4 2.27 -12.89 -63.90
N LYS A 5 2.13 -11.74 -63.19
CA LYS A 5 2.43 -11.60 -61.77
C LYS A 5 1.39 -12.35 -60.93
N GLN A 6 1.81 -13.40 -60.24
CA GLN A 6 1.03 -14.10 -59.23
C GLN A 6 0.90 -13.24 -57.99
N ILE A 7 -0.30 -12.75 -57.69
CA ILE A 7 -0.64 -12.11 -56.40
C ILE A 7 -0.93 -13.22 -55.40
N LYS A 8 -0.02 -13.43 -54.45
CA LYS A 8 -0.22 -14.33 -53.33
C LYS A 8 -1.36 -13.76 -52.44
N LYS A 9 -2.49 -14.47 -52.44
CA LYS A 9 -3.60 -14.22 -51.50
C LYS A 9 -3.14 -14.55 -50.09
N ILE A 10 -3.01 -13.53 -49.24
CA ILE A 10 -2.80 -13.70 -47.81
C ILE A 10 -4.13 -14.18 -47.25
N PRO A 11 -4.18 -15.28 -46.49
CA PRO A 11 -5.44 -15.77 -45.94
C PRO A 11 -5.94 -14.81 -44.83
N LEU A 12 -7.12 -14.24 -45.06
CA LEU A 12 -7.82 -13.34 -44.12
C LEU A 12 -8.12 -13.96 -42.72
N ALA A 13 -7.92 -15.27 -42.56
CA ALA A 13 -8.18 -15.97 -41.32
C ALA A 13 -7.13 -15.73 -40.24
N SER A 14 -5.92 -15.24 -40.57
CA SER A 14 -4.84 -15.09 -39.58
C SER A 14 -4.89 -13.76 -38.82
N THR A 15 -5.59 -12.75 -39.34
CA THR A 15 -5.70 -11.44 -38.72
C THR A 15 -6.80 -11.35 -37.64
N LEU A 16 -7.81 -12.22 -37.76
CA LEU A 16 -8.89 -12.26 -36.75
C LEU A 16 -8.48 -12.93 -35.42
N PHE A 17 -7.50 -13.83 -35.46
CA PHE A 17 -7.04 -14.55 -34.28
C PHE A 17 -6.14 -13.69 -33.37
N PHE A 18 -5.45 -12.70 -33.94
CA PHE A 18 -4.60 -11.79 -33.17
C PHE A 18 -5.38 -10.69 -32.42
N LEU A 19 -6.58 -10.33 -32.89
CA LEU A 19 -7.43 -9.32 -32.24
C LEU A 19 -8.18 -9.85 -31.03
N LEU A 20 -8.36 -11.18 -30.92
CA LEU A 20 -9.03 -11.81 -29.78
C LEU A 20 -8.13 -12.00 -28.55
N LEU A 21 -6.80 -11.89 -28.69
CA LEU A 21 -5.85 -12.03 -27.57
C LEU A 21 -5.65 -10.74 -26.76
N PHE A 22 -6.14 -9.59 -27.24
CA PHE A 22 -6.04 -8.32 -26.49
C PHE A 22 -7.29 -7.96 -25.69
N PHE A 23 -8.39 -8.70 -25.80
CA PHE A 23 -9.50 -8.64 -24.90
C PHE A 23 -9.33 -9.72 -23.82
N VAL A 24 -8.24 -9.67 -23.06
CA VAL A 24 -8.30 -10.16 -21.69
C VAL A 24 -9.22 -9.17 -20.97
N PRO A 25 -10.48 -9.54 -20.64
CA PRO A 25 -11.23 -8.71 -19.72
C PRO A 25 -10.34 -8.67 -18.47
N MET A 26 -9.86 -7.50 -18.09
CA MET A 26 -9.54 -7.26 -16.69
C MET A 26 -10.84 -7.53 -15.96
N ALA A 27 -11.04 -8.79 -15.60
CA ALA A 27 -12.00 -9.18 -14.61
C ALA A 27 -11.55 -8.45 -13.34
N HIS A 28 -11.99 -7.22 -13.20
CA HIS A 28 -12.21 -6.65 -11.89
C HIS A 28 -13.17 -7.65 -11.26
N ALA A 29 -12.57 -8.65 -10.58
CA ALA A 29 -13.34 -9.60 -9.80
C ALA A 29 -14.18 -8.71 -8.89
N GLN A 30 -15.48 -8.65 -9.18
CA GLN A 30 -16.42 -7.80 -8.46
C GLN A 30 -16.32 -8.26 -7.01
N MET A 31 -15.62 -7.45 -6.22
CA MET A 31 -15.33 -7.75 -4.82
C MET A 31 -16.69 -7.88 -4.14
N SER A 32 -16.96 -8.99 -3.44
CA SER A 32 -18.24 -9.16 -2.75
C SER A 32 -18.52 -7.93 -1.89
N GLY A 33 -19.77 -7.49 -1.76
CA GLY A 33 -20.14 -6.28 -1.02
C GLY A 33 -19.54 -6.25 0.41
N LYS A 34 -19.40 -7.43 1.03
CA LYS A 34 -18.76 -7.59 2.35
C LYS A 34 -17.27 -7.23 2.34
N CYS A 35 -16.56 -7.58 1.28
CA CYS A 35 -15.13 -7.27 1.14
C CYS A 35 -14.93 -5.80 0.74
N ALA A 36 -15.80 -5.23 -0.08
CA ALA A 36 -15.78 -3.81 -0.42
C ALA A 36 -15.98 -2.92 0.83
N GLU A 37 -16.83 -3.34 1.77
CA GLU A 37 -16.99 -2.66 3.05
C GLU A 37 -15.69 -2.67 3.88
N VAL A 38 -14.97 -3.79 3.91
CA VAL A 38 -13.67 -3.86 4.63
C VAL A 38 -12.66 -2.90 3.99
N VAL A 39 -12.57 -2.85 2.66
CA VAL A 39 -11.70 -1.91 1.94
C VAL A 39 -12.05 -0.47 2.31
N LYS A 40 -13.33 -0.11 2.24
CA LYS A 40 -13.80 1.23 2.64
C LYS A 40 -13.40 1.60 4.07
N ASN A 41 -13.56 0.65 5.01
CA ASN A 41 -13.20 0.87 6.41
C ASN A 41 -11.68 0.92 6.62
N MET A 42 -10.89 0.21 5.80
CA MET A 42 -9.42 0.23 5.85
C MET A 42 -8.86 1.59 5.44
N LYS A 43 -9.52 2.31 4.55
CA LYS A 43 -9.09 3.64 4.11
C LYS A 43 -8.85 4.57 5.29
N VAL A 44 -9.71 4.59 6.28
CA VAL A 44 -9.62 5.52 7.43
C VAL A 44 -8.31 5.38 8.21
N PRO A 45 -7.91 4.19 8.72
CA PRO A 45 -6.64 4.06 9.42
C PRO A 45 -5.43 4.26 8.49
N VAL A 46 -5.50 3.93 7.21
CA VAL A 46 -4.42 4.18 6.25
C VAL A 46 -4.23 5.68 6.03
N ASP A 47 -5.28 6.45 5.79
CA ASP A 47 -5.21 7.92 5.61
C ASP A 47 -4.67 8.61 6.87
N ARG A 48 -5.07 8.14 8.07
CA ARG A 48 -4.57 8.66 9.35
C ARG A 48 -3.09 8.32 9.56
N ALA A 49 -2.66 7.09 9.25
CA ALA A 49 -1.25 6.71 9.31
C ALA A 49 -0.41 7.53 8.32
N MET A 50 -0.93 7.81 7.11
CA MET A 50 -0.29 8.69 6.15
C MET A 50 -0.16 10.13 6.67
N SER A 51 -1.15 10.62 7.40
CA SER A 51 -1.08 11.93 8.06
C SER A 51 0.01 11.95 9.13
N VAL A 52 0.12 10.88 9.94
CA VAL A 52 1.20 10.73 10.93
C VAL A 52 2.56 10.74 10.22
N HIS A 53 2.71 9.99 9.11
CA HIS A 53 3.94 9.99 8.31
C HIS A 53 4.35 11.42 7.88
N LYS A 54 3.42 12.19 7.34
CA LYS A 54 3.69 13.57 6.86
C LYS A 54 4.12 14.50 8.00
N VAL A 55 3.41 14.45 9.14
CA VAL A 55 3.77 15.25 10.31
C VAL A 55 5.13 14.81 10.88
N MET A 56 5.40 13.51 10.93
CA MET A 56 6.69 12.96 11.34
C MET A 56 7.81 13.48 10.45
N GLN A 57 7.63 13.46 9.14
CA GLN A 57 8.62 13.99 8.19
C GLN A 57 8.92 15.48 8.45
N HIS A 58 7.89 16.27 8.70
CA HIS A 58 8.06 17.69 9.03
C HIS A 58 8.81 17.87 10.36
N THR A 59 8.43 17.12 11.39
CA THR A 59 9.08 17.14 12.71
C THR A 59 10.56 16.76 12.62
N LEU A 60 10.88 15.71 11.85
CA LEU A 60 12.26 15.25 11.65
C LEU A 60 13.14 16.27 10.91
N ASN A 61 12.55 17.11 10.07
CA ASN A 61 13.25 18.15 9.32
C ASN A 61 13.33 19.50 10.07
N SER A 62 12.67 19.63 11.23
CA SER A 62 12.69 20.86 12.01
C SER A 62 13.87 20.91 12.99
N ASP A 63 14.34 22.13 13.29
CA ASP A 63 15.39 22.42 14.28
C ASP A 63 14.79 22.70 15.67
N GLN A 64 13.83 21.88 16.08
CA GLN A 64 13.18 22.01 17.39
C GLN A 64 14.12 21.62 18.54
N LEU A 65 13.90 22.24 19.72
CA LEU A 65 14.57 21.83 20.96
C LEU A 65 14.33 20.34 21.24
N ILE A 66 15.38 19.64 21.67
CA ILE A 66 15.42 18.18 21.84
C ILE A 66 14.22 17.66 22.66
N ASP A 67 13.86 18.30 23.76
CA ASP A 67 12.76 17.84 24.62
C ASP A 67 11.39 17.94 23.95
N ARG A 68 11.15 19.03 23.21
CA ARG A 68 9.91 19.21 22.45
C ARG A 68 9.84 18.24 21.28
N TYR A 69 10.95 18.01 20.60
CA TYR A 69 11.11 17.04 19.55
C TYR A 69 10.76 15.63 20.05
N ASN A 70 11.41 15.16 21.12
CA ASN A 70 11.19 13.82 21.67
C ASN A 70 9.73 13.59 22.09
N ARG A 71 9.12 14.58 22.77
CA ARG A 71 7.70 14.51 23.16
C ARG A 71 6.79 14.39 21.93
N HIS A 72 7.04 15.19 20.90
CA HIS A 72 6.24 15.20 19.68
C HIS A 72 6.37 13.88 18.91
N VAL A 73 7.59 13.38 18.74
CA VAL A 73 7.85 12.07 18.10
C VAL A 73 7.17 10.93 18.84
N ASN A 74 7.23 10.89 20.17
CA ASN A 74 6.55 9.88 20.97
C ASN A 74 5.03 9.86 20.72
N ILE A 75 4.39 11.04 20.65
CA ILE A 75 2.96 11.16 20.34
C ILE A 75 2.66 10.62 18.94
N LEU A 76 3.49 10.98 17.94
CA LEU A 76 3.30 10.54 16.56
C LEU A 76 3.45 9.02 16.42
N VAL A 77 4.45 8.43 17.06
CA VAL A 77 4.66 6.98 17.04
C VAL A 77 3.52 6.25 17.76
N GLY A 78 3.03 6.79 18.88
CA GLY A 78 1.84 6.25 19.55
C GLY A 78 0.56 6.33 18.70
N ASN A 79 0.40 7.38 17.90
CA ASN A 79 -0.70 7.49 16.96
C ASN A 79 -0.56 6.46 15.81
N LEU A 80 0.64 6.23 15.30
CA LEU A 80 0.91 5.20 14.30
C LEU A 80 0.55 3.80 14.82
N ASP A 81 0.89 3.48 16.06
CA ASP A 81 0.51 2.21 16.69
C ASP A 81 -1.00 1.97 16.68
N ARG A 82 -1.75 3.01 17.05
CA ARG A 82 -3.22 2.95 17.06
C ARG A 82 -3.78 2.61 15.69
N GLU A 83 -3.27 3.27 14.63
CA GLU A 83 -3.76 3.04 13.27
C GLU A 83 -3.30 1.69 12.72
N ALA A 84 -2.06 1.26 12.97
CA ALA A 84 -1.56 -0.07 12.61
C ALA A 84 -2.39 -1.18 13.28
N SER A 85 -2.72 -1.02 14.56
CA SER A 85 -3.58 -1.96 15.29
C SER A 85 -5.02 -2.00 14.76
N ARG A 86 -5.55 -0.88 14.27
CA ARG A 86 -6.85 -0.83 13.57
C ARG A 86 -6.82 -1.59 12.25
N MET A 87 -5.75 -1.41 11.45
CA MET A 87 -5.55 -2.15 10.20
C MET A 87 -5.50 -3.65 10.45
N GLN A 88 -4.78 -4.10 11.48
CA GLN A 88 -4.72 -5.53 11.86
C GLN A 88 -6.09 -6.10 12.24
N ARG A 89 -6.92 -5.35 13.00
CA ARG A 89 -8.29 -5.79 13.31
C ARG A 89 -9.16 -5.90 12.06
N LEU A 90 -9.07 -4.94 11.15
CA LEU A 90 -9.81 -4.99 9.88
C LEU A 90 -9.36 -6.15 8.99
N LEU A 91 -8.06 -6.47 8.99
CA LEU A 91 -7.52 -7.64 8.30
C LEU A 91 -8.11 -8.94 8.89
N ALA A 92 -8.24 -9.04 10.20
CA ALA A 92 -8.91 -10.19 10.86
C ALA A 92 -10.39 -10.29 10.46
N VAL A 93 -11.11 -9.17 10.39
CA VAL A 93 -12.49 -9.11 9.89
C VAL A 93 -12.57 -9.56 8.42
N ALA A 94 -11.64 -9.12 7.58
CA ALA A 94 -11.56 -9.57 6.18
C ALA A 94 -11.41 -11.10 6.09
N LYS A 95 -10.54 -11.68 6.91
CA LYS A 95 -10.34 -13.14 6.98
C LYS A 95 -11.61 -13.86 7.42
N GLN A 96 -12.29 -13.39 8.45
CA GLN A 96 -13.56 -13.96 8.93
C GLN A 96 -14.68 -13.91 7.88
N ARG A 97 -14.66 -12.89 7.01
CA ARG A 97 -15.64 -12.71 5.93
C ARG A 97 -15.29 -13.47 4.66
N GLY A 98 -14.20 -14.24 4.64
CA GLY A 98 -13.75 -15.01 3.47
C GLY A 98 -13.17 -14.15 2.34
N CYS A 99 -12.59 -12.99 2.67
CA CYS A 99 -11.97 -12.08 1.70
C CYS A 99 -10.50 -12.46 1.42
N ASP A 100 -10.22 -13.73 1.10
CA ASP A 100 -8.86 -14.27 1.06
C ASP A 100 -7.91 -13.51 0.12
N LYS A 101 -8.36 -13.11 -1.07
CA LYS A 101 -7.56 -12.31 -2.00
C LYS A 101 -7.17 -10.96 -1.38
N LEU A 102 -8.13 -10.30 -0.73
CA LEU A 102 -7.89 -9.02 -0.05
C LEU A 102 -6.89 -9.20 1.10
N VAL A 103 -7.08 -10.24 1.91
CA VAL A 103 -6.17 -10.60 3.01
C VAL A 103 -4.75 -10.83 2.48
N GLN A 104 -4.60 -11.60 1.41
CA GLN A 104 -3.30 -11.87 0.80
C GLN A 104 -2.61 -10.59 0.31
N MET A 105 -3.35 -9.67 -0.32
CA MET A 105 -2.81 -8.40 -0.82
C MET A 105 -2.36 -7.45 0.29
N MET A 106 -3.06 -7.42 1.42
CA MET A 106 -2.86 -6.39 2.45
C MET A 106 -1.97 -6.85 3.60
N ARG A 107 -1.91 -8.16 3.87
CA ARG A 107 -1.33 -8.73 5.10
C ARG A 107 0.10 -8.28 5.32
N ASP A 108 0.96 -8.45 4.33
CA ASP A 108 2.39 -8.20 4.50
C ASP A 108 2.67 -6.70 4.72
N HIS A 109 1.94 -5.83 4.02
CA HIS A 109 2.05 -4.37 4.19
C HIS A 109 1.56 -3.90 5.57
N ILE A 110 0.49 -4.51 6.10
CA ILE A 110 -0.01 -4.20 7.45
C ILE A 110 0.97 -4.71 8.52
N VAL A 111 1.51 -5.92 8.34
CA VAL A 111 2.54 -6.47 9.24
C VAL A 111 3.79 -5.61 9.21
N ASN A 112 4.27 -5.22 8.02
CA ASN A 112 5.42 -4.33 7.87
C ASN A 112 5.18 -2.97 8.53
N THR A 113 3.98 -2.39 8.39
CA THR A 113 3.62 -1.14 9.09
C THR A 113 3.77 -1.28 10.61
N LYS A 114 3.34 -2.41 11.18
CA LYS A 114 3.50 -2.68 12.62
C LYS A 114 4.97 -2.90 13.01
N ASN A 115 5.74 -3.58 12.19
CA ASN A 115 7.18 -3.78 12.42
C ASN A 115 7.93 -2.44 12.39
N ILE A 116 7.61 -1.56 11.44
CA ILE A 116 8.19 -0.22 11.36
C ILE A 116 7.86 0.59 12.62
N TYR A 117 6.64 0.51 13.14
CA TYR A 117 6.30 1.10 14.44
C TYR A 117 7.21 0.60 15.55
N ASN A 118 7.44 -0.72 15.66
CA ASN A 118 8.30 -1.30 16.68
C ASN A 118 9.77 -0.81 16.52
N GLU A 119 10.27 -0.72 15.28
CA GLU A 119 11.57 -0.17 14.98
C GLU A 119 11.67 1.32 15.37
N MET A 120 10.64 2.12 15.13
CA MET A 120 10.57 3.52 15.55
C MET A 120 10.62 3.66 17.08
N MET A 121 9.86 2.83 17.79
CA MET A 121 9.89 2.81 19.25
C MET A 121 11.28 2.51 19.82
N ALA A 122 11.97 1.53 19.23
CA ALA A 122 13.35 1.23 19.63
C ALA A 122 14.29 2.40 19.32
N SER A 123 14.08 3.10 18.19
CA SER A 123 14.92 4.22 17.75
C SER A 123 14.80 5.47 18.62
N ILE A 124 13.63 5.71 19.22
CA ILE A 124 13.42 6.87 20.11
C ILE A 124 14.35 6.80 21.33
N LEU A 125 14.72 5.60 21.75
CA LEU A 125 15.59 5.37 22.90
C LEU A 125 17.09 5.53 22.58
N LEU A 126 17.46 5.75 21.33
CA LEU A 126 18.85 5.94 20.90
C LEU A 126 19.34 7.36 21.23
N PRO A 127 20.64 7.55 21.48
CA PRO A 127 21.23 8.88 21.68
C PRO A 127 21.04 9.85 20.51
N ALA A 128 20.94 9.31 19.27
CA ALA A 128 20.73 10.08 18.04
C ALA A 128 19.58 9.48 17.21
N PRO A 129 18.32 9.68 17.62
CA PRO A 129 17.17 8.98 17.02
C PRO A 129 16.74 9.51 15.65
N LYS A 130 17.18 10.72 15.27
CA LYS A 130 16.68 11.43 14.07
C LYS A 130 16.90 10.66 12.78
N GLU A 131 18.10 10.15 12.54
CA GLU A 131 18.44 9.42 11.32
C GLU A 131 17.73 8.04 11.20
N PRO A 132 17.76 7.16 12.23
CA PRO A 132 16.99 5.93 12.21
C PRO A 132 15.49 6.18 11.98
N LEU A 133 14.89 7.16 12.66
CA LEU A 133 13.47 7.52 12.50
C LEU A 133 13.15 8.00 11.08
N ALA A 134 14.02 8.81 10.47
CA ALA A 134 13.85 9.26 9.09
C ALA A 134 13.84 8.09 8.10
N LYS A 135 14.75 7.14 8.27
CA LYS A 135 14.82 5.90 7.47
C LYS A 135 13.54 5.06 7.60
N GLN A 136 13.04 4.88 8.82
CA GLN A 136 11.82 4.13 9.08
C GLN A 136 10.58 4.86 8.56
N ASN A 137 10.52 6.18 8.70
CA ASN A 137 9.42 6.99 8.17
C ASN A 137 9.35 6.91 6.63
N LYS A 138 10.50 6.79 5.95
CA LYS A 138 10.53 6.56 4.49
C LYS A 138 10.01 5.17 4.13
N LYS A 139 10.35 4.11 4.88
CA LYS A 139 9.79 2.77 4.69
C LYS A 139 8.27 2.77 4.91
N LEU A 140 7.80 3.42 5.98
CA LEU A 140 6.38 3.57 6.29
C LEU A 140 5.59 4.14 5.12
N LYS A 141 6.11 5.18 4.48
CA LYS A 141 5.50 5.79 3.31
C LYS A 141 5.20 4.75 2.23
N SER A 142 6.17 3.91 1.89
CA SER A 142 6.02 2.90 0.83
C SER A 142 4.92 1.88 1.15
N GLU A 143 4.84 1.42 2.40
CA GLU A 143 3.80 0.47 2.83
C GLU A 143 2.40 1.11 2.76
N LEU A 144 2.26 2.35 3.22
CA LEU A 144 0.99 3.07 3.20
C LEU A 144 0.54 3.43 1.78
N GLU A 145 1.47 3.83 0.90
CA GLU A 145 1.16 4.11 -0.51
C GLU A 145 0.64 2.87 -1.24
N PHE A 146 1.16 1.69 -0.91
CA PHE A 146 0.62 0.44 -1.44
C PHE A 146 -0.81 0.20 -0.95
N LEU A 147 -1.04 0.31 0.37
CA LEU A 147 -2.36 0.12 0.97
C LEU A 147 -3.39 1.12 0.43
N MET A 148 -2.98 2.35 0.10
CA MET A 148 -3.85 3.36 -0.53
C MET A 148 -4.28 2.99 -1.96
N LYS A 149 -3.53 2.19 -2.69
CA LYS A 149 -3.85 1.78 -4.07
C LYS A 149 -4.86 0.63 -4.16
N ILE A 150 -5.17 0.00 -3.03
CA ILE A 150 -6.13 -1.13 -2.97
C ILE A 150 -7.60 -0.64 -3.04
N HIS A 151 -7.84 0.67 -2.99
CA HIS A 151 -9.17 1.30 -2.97
C HIS A 151 -9.77 1.54 -4.34
#